data_f392e12778484f519cf8b61cc3c68732
#
_entry.id   f392e12778484f519cf8b61cc3c68732
#
_cell.length_a   1.000
_cell.length_b   1.000
_cell.length_c   1.000
_cell.angle_alpha   90.00
_cell.angle_beta   90.00
_cell.angle_gamma   90.00
#
_symmetry.space_group_name_H-M   'P 1'
#
loop_
_entity.id
_entity.type
_entity.pdbx_description
1 polymer ?
#
loop_
_entity_poly.entity_id
_entity_poly.type
_entity_poly.pdbx_seq_one_letter_code
_entity_poly.pdbx_strand_id
1 'polypeptide(L)'
;MKAKIILLFLFFSAALLGQTKVGGKVVDDFGDPVAFANVIFKNSKEGVITDENGNFYFESKENYSTLVVSFVGYQTKEIKLKPGLNTGLKIELVYGTELKEVVVYTGKTSKKNNPALDILRKIWERRRKNGLKMFKQYEYEKYEK
;
A
#
# COMPACT_ATOMS: atom_id res chain seq x y z
N MET A 1 45.48 -16.42 29.07
CA MET A 1 45.34 -15.53 27.91
C MET A 1 44.58 -16.17 26.77
N LYS A 2 44.84 -17.42 26.36
CA LYS A 2 44.16 -18.11 25.22
C LYS A 2 42.63 -18.22 25.39
N ALA A 3 42.12 -18.51 26.61
CA ALA A 3 40.68 -18.61 26.86
C ALA A 3 39.93 -17.28 26.65
N LYS A 4 40.52 -16.14 27.00
CA LYS A 4 39.93 -14.81 26.81
C LYS A 4 39.81 -14.43 25.31
N ILE A 5 40.77 -14.87 24.49
CA ILE A 5 40.80 -14.67 23.06
C ILE A 5 39.70 -15.51 22.38
N ILE A 6 39.51 -16.75 22.81
CA ILE A 6 38.47 -17.64 22.32
C ILE A 6 37.07 -17.08 22.66
N LEU A 7 36.90 -16.57 23.89
CA LEU A 7 35.66 -15.93 24.33
C LEU A 7 35.33 -14.68 23.50
N LEU A 8 36.32 -13.86 23.16
CA LEU A 8 36.20 -12.68 22.32
C LEU A 8 35.79 -13.06 20.89
N PHE A 9 36.38 -14.12 20.35
CA PHE A 9 36.03 -14.63 18.98
C PHE A 9 34.61 -15.19 18.94
N LEU A 10 34.15 -15.84 20.00
CA LEU A 10 32.79 -16.38 20.13
C LEU A 10 31.76 -15.26 20.23
N PHE A 11 32.08 -14.14 20.85
CA PHE A 11 31.23 -12.96 20.94
C PHE A 11 31.13 -12.23 19.60
N PHE A 12 32.20 -12.22 18.80
CA PHE A 12 32.23 -11.59 17.48
C PHE A 12 31.42 -12.36 16.44
N SER A 13 31.30 -13.69 16.55
CA SER A 13 30.51 -14.53 15.65
C SER A 13 29.00 -14.36 15.84
N ALA A 14 28.53 -13.93 17.01
CA ALA A 14 27.12 -13.69 17.28
C ALA A 14 26.54 -12.40 16.59
N ALA A 15 27.44 -11.48 16.21
CA ALA A 15 27.03 -10.22 15.55
C ALA A 15 26.66 -10.37 14.06
N LEU A 16 26.89 -11.53 13.45
CA LEU A 16 26.66 -11.79 12.02
C LEU A 16 25.22 -12.23 11.67
N LEU A 17 24.33 -12.37 12.65
CA LEU A 17 22.99 -12.93 12.45
C LEU A 17 21.90 -11.86 12.16
N GLY A 18 22.29 -10.60 11.97
CA GLY A 18 21.35 -9.49 11.88
C GLY A 18 20.86 -9.15 10.47
N GLN A 19 21.16 -9.95 9.43
CA GLN A 19 20.79 -9.62 8.05
C GLN A 19 19.60 -10.46 7.60
N THR A 20 18.58 -9.79 7.03
CA THR A 20 17.45 -10.48 6.39
C THR A 20 17.64 -10.44 4.87
N LYS A 21 17.73 -11.60 4.24
CA LYS A 21 17.82 -11.75 2.78
C LYS A 21 16.57 -12.45 2.30
N VAL A 22 15.91 -11.88 1.31
CA VAL A 22 14.68 -12.45 0.74
C VAL A 22 14.78 -12.51 -0.77
N GLY A 23 14.28 -13.60 -1.33
CA GLY A 23 14.21 -13.77 -2.77
C GLY A 23 13.18 -14.82 -3.14
N GLY A 24 12.52 -14.59 -4.26
CA GLY A 24 11.46 -15.49 -4.71
C GLY A 24 10.79 -15.01 -5.99
N LYS A 25 9.62 -15.57 -6.22
CA LYS A 25 8.77 -15.25 -7.36
C LYS A 25 7.34 -14.98 -6.91
N VAL A 26 6.76 -13.92 -7.46
CA VAL A 26 5.34 -13.58 -7.27
C VAL A 26 4.58 -14.06 -8.51
N VAL A 27 3.50 -14.79 -8.27
CA VAL A 27 2.59 -15.30 -9.30
C VAL A 27 1.14 -14.98 -8.92
N ASP A 28 0.25 -15.04 -9.89
CA ASP A 28 -1.19 -14.98 -9.63
C ASP A 28 -1.80 -16.36 -9.33
N ASP A 29 -3.12 -16.42 -9.19
CA ASP A 29 -3.90 -17.65 -8.96
C ASP A 29 -3.90 -18.61 -10.16
N PHE A 30 -3.49 -18.17 -11.36
CA PHE A 30 -3.30 -19.01 -12.56
C PHE A 30 -1.88 -19.53 -12.69
N GLY A 31 -0.95 -19.01 -11.87
CA GLY A 31 0.48 -19.32 -11.90
C GLY A 31 1.30 -18.42 -12.83
N ASP A 32 0.66 -17.39 -13.40
CA ASP A 32 1.33 -16.42 -14.25
C ASP A 32 2.16 -15.43 -13.42
N PRO A 33 3.33 -14.97 -13.92
CA PRO A 33 4.17 -14.07 -13.18
C PRO A 33 3.54 -12.68 -13.03
N VAL A 34 3.53 -12.15 -11.79
CA VAL A 34 3.10 -10.78 -11.53
C VAL A 34 4.30 -9.85 -11.57
N ALA A 35 4.44 -9.15 -12.69
CA ALA A 35 5.47 -8.14 -12.89
C ALA A 35 5.15 -6.85 -12.13
N PHE A 36 6.20 -6.16 -11.68
CA PHE A 36 6.12 -4.86 -11.00
C PHE A 36 5.31 -4.85 -9.70
N ALA A 37 5.10 -6.00 -9.08
CA ALA A 37 4.51 -6.09 -7.75
C ALA A 37 5.45 -5.48 -6.69
N ASN A 38 4.88 -4.76 -5.75
CA ASN A 38 5.62 -4.16 -4.66
C ASN A 38 5.88 -5.18 -3.57
N VAL A 39 7.15 -5.37 -3.18
CA VAL A 39 7.62 -6.32 -2.17
C VAL A 39 8.40 -5.55 -1.12
N ILE A 40 7.85 -5.38 0.08
CA ILE A 40 8.44 -4.56 1.15
C ILE A 40 8.46 -5.31 2.48
N PHE A 41 9.38 -4.98 3.36
CA PHE A 41 9.28 -5.41 4.75
C PHE A 41 8.19 -4.65 5.49
N LYS A 42 7.40 -5.36 6.29
CA LYS A 42 6.29 -4.76 7.06
C LYS A 42 6.81 -3.65 7.98
N ASN A 43 6.13 -2.50 7.96
CA ASN A 43 6.48 -1.30 8.73
C ASN A 43 7.85 -0.69 8.36
N SER A 44 8.36 -0.96 7.17
CA SER A 44 9.61 -0.42 6.65
C SER A 44 9.38 0.30 5.31
N LYS A 45 10.38 1.05 4.88
CA LYS A 45 10.47 1.61 3.53
C LYS A 45 11.38 0.78 2.62
N GLU A 46 12.00 -0.27 3.17
CA GLU A 46 12.90 -1.15 2.44
C GLU A 46 12.13 -2.20 1.66
N GLY A 47 12.38 -2.26 0.37
CA GLY A 47 11.74 -3.20 -0.53
C GLY A 47 12.18 -3.00 -1.97
N VAL A 48 11.62 -3.82 -2.85
CA VAL A 48 11.83 -3.80 -4.30
C VAL A 48 10.52 -4.04 -5.02
N ILE A 49 10.53 -3.83 -6.32
CA ILE A 49 9.48 -4.29 -7.23
C ILE A 49 9.94 -5.57 -7.93
N THR A 50 9.01 -6.45 -8.28
CA THR A 50 9.31 -7.64 -9.08
C THR A 50 9.71 -7.28 -10.51
N ASP A 51 10.56 -8.11 -11.11
CA ASP A 51 10.93 -8.00 -12.53
C ASP A 51 9.77 -8.47 -13.45
N GLU A 52 9.98 -8.45 -14.78
CA GLU A 52 9.02 -8.88 -15.79
C GLU A 52 8.58 -10.35 -15.64
N ASN A 53 9.43 -11.18 -15.03
CA ASN A 53 9.17 -12.59 -14.76
C ASN A 53 8.60 -12.83 -13.35
N GLY A 54 8.28 -11.76 -12.61
CA GLY A 54 7.76 -11.82 -11.25
C GLY A 54 8.82 -12.13 -10.19
N ASN A 55 10.12 -12.16 -10.52
CA ASN A 55 11.17 -12.45 -9.55
C ASN A 55 11.54 -11.21 -8.75
N PHE A 56 11.99 -11.44 -7.52
CA PHE A 56 12.53 -10.41 -6.66
C PHE A 56 13.68 -10.95 -5.82
N TYR A 57 14.62 -10.07 -5.47
CA TYR A 57 15.67 -10.33 -4.51
C TYR A 57 16.12 -9.02 -3.88
N PHE A 58 16.20 -8.99 -2.56
CA PHE A 58 16.81 -7.88 -1.83
C PHE A 58 17.24 -8.31 -0.43
N GLU A 59 18.04 -7.47 0.21
CA GLU A 59 18.58 -7.72 1.53
C GLU A 59 18.52 -6.47 2.40
N SER A 60 18.38 -6.67 3.69
CA SER A 60 18.46 -5.62 4.70
C SER A 60 19.47 -5.98 5.77
N LYS A 61 20.07 -4.95 6.35
CA LYS A 61 20.92 -5.08 7.54
C LYS A 61 20.13 -5.32 8.83
N GLU A 62 18.82 -5.08 8.77
CA GLU A 62 17.91 -5.25 9.89
C GLU A 62 17.20 -6.60 9.85
N ASN A 63 16.69 -7.03 11.01
CA ASN A 63 15.88 -8.24 11.13
C ASN A 63 14.42 -7.92 10.93
N TYR A 64 13.87 -8.41 9.84
CA TYR A 64 12.42 -8.33 9.55
C TYR A 64 11.79 -9.72 9.64
N SER A 65 10.61 -9.77 10.25
CA SER A 65 9.86 -11.02 10.44
C SER A 65 8.70 -11.19 9.46
N THR A 66 8.37 -10.16 8.68
CA THR A 66 7.20 -10.19 7.79
C THR A 66 7.48 -9.40 6.52
N LEU A 67 7.17 -10.04 5.39
CA LEU A 67 7.18 -9.46 4.05
C LEU A 67 5.74 -9.13 3.67
N VAL A 68 5.54 -8.00 3.02
CA VAL A 68 4.24 -7.56 2.47
C VAL A 68 4.38 -7.46 0.97
N VAL A 69 3.52 -8.14 0.25
CA VAL A 69 3.47 -8.11 -1.21
C VAL A 69 2.13 -7.54 -1.65
N SER A 70 2.16 -6.55 -2.52
CA SER A 70 0.97 -5.87 -3.03
C SER A 70 1.09 -5.53 -4.49
N PHE A 71 -0.03 -5.61 -5.21
CA PHE A 71 -0.15 -5.18 -6.59
C PHE A 71 -1.57 -4.69 -6.86
N VAL A 72 -1.72 -3.77 -7.81
CA VAL A 72 -3.03 -3.19 -8.16
C VAL A 72 -3.95 -4.29 -8.70
N GLY A 73 -5.16 -4.41 -8.14
CA GLY A 73 -6.13 -5.44 -8.50
C GLY A 73 -5.99 -6.75 -7.73
N TYR A 74 -4.99 -6.91 -6.85
CA TYR A 74 -4.77 -8.09 -6.03
C TYR A 74 -4.89 -7.80 -4.55
N GLN A 75 -5.22 -8.81 -3.77
CA GLN A 75 -5.20 -8.74 -2.31
C GLN A 75 -3.77 -8.66 -1.80
N THR A 76 -3.51 -7.76 -0.88
CA THR A 76 -2.21 -7.66 -0.22
C THR A 76 -1.95 -8.91 0.60
N LYS A 77 -0.77 -9.52 0.41
CA LYS A 77 -0.36 -10.75 1.11
C LYS A 77 0.79 -10.49 2.06
N GLU A 78 0.65 -11.00 3.28
CA GLU A 78 1.71 -10.97 4.29
C GLU A 78 2.33 -12.35 4.44
N ILE A 79 3.67 -12.42 4.41
CA ILE A 79 4.43 -13.66 4.52
C ILE A 79 5.36 -13.56 5.72
N LYS A 80 5.28 -14.52 6.63
CA LYS A 80 6.21 -14.62 7.76
C LYS A 80 7.57 -15.10 7.28
N LEU A 81 8.62 -14.40 7.65
CA LEU A 81 10.00 -14.73 7.33
C LEU A 81 10.66 -15.46 8.52
N LYS A 82 11.60 -16.31 8.20
CA LYS A 82 12.53 -16.88 9.18
C LYS A 82 13.72 -15.91 9.36
N PRO A 83 14.38 -15.89 10.53
CA PRO A 83 15.61 -15.11 10.68
C PRO A 83 16.66 -15.53 9.65
N GLY A 84 17.30 -14.56 9.00
CA GLY A 84 18.38 -14.79 8.04
C GLY A 84 17.91 -14.95 6.60
N LEU A 85 18.27 -16.06 5.96
CA LEU A 85 18.05 -16.28 4.53
C LEU A 85 16.67 -16.89 4.23
N ASN A 86 15.89 -16.20 3.39
CA ASN A 86 14.59 -16.63 2.89
C ASN A 86 14.57 -16.59 1.36
N THR A 87 15.12 -17.59 0.70
CA THR A 87 15.17 -17.68 -0.76
C THR A 87 14.22 -18.75 -1.29
N GLY A 88 13.85 -18.63 -2.57
CA GLY A 88 12.93 -19.57 -3.22
C GLY A 88 11.49 -19.41 -2.77
N LEU A 89 11.09 -18.26 -2.27
CA LEU A 89 9.71 -17.98 -1.90
C LEU A 89 8.83 -17.96 -3.15
N LYS A 90 7.78 -18.78 -3.17
CA LYS A 90 6.71 -18.67 -4.17
C LYS A 90 5.52 -17.97 -3.50
N ILE A 91 5.20 -16.79 -3.98
CA ILE A 91 4.14 -15.95 -3.43
C ILE A 91 3.03 -15.85 -4.44
N GLU A 92 1.88 -16.40 -4.11
CA GLU A 92 0.69 -16.36 -4.94
C GLU A 92 -0.22 -15.23 -4.47
N LEU A 93 -0.53 -14.30 -5.35
CA LEU A 93 -1.49 -13.22 -5.12
C LEU A 93 -2.85 -13.64 -5.68
N VAL A 94 -3.89 -13.38 -4.91
CA VAL A 94 -5.27 -13.64 -5.31
C VAL A 94 -5.91 -12.35 -5.79
N TYR A 95 -6.68 -12.41 -6.86
CA TYR A 95 -7.43 -11.26 -7.37
C TYR A 95 -8.30 -10.66 -6.27
N GLY A 96 -8.14 -9.37 -6.04
CA GLY A 96 -8.94 -8.64 -5.08
C GLY A 96 -10.28 -8.24 -5.68
N THR A 97 -11.31 -9.06 -5.50
CA THR A 97 -12.69 -8.69 -5.81
C THR A 97 -13.33 -7.81 -4.73
N GLU A 98 -12.59 -7.41 -3.72
CA GLU A 98 -13.08 -6.43 -2.74
C GLU A 98 -13.02 -5.00 -3.29
N LEU A 99 -13.88 -4.71 -4.23
CA LEU A 99 -14.54 -3.41 -4.18
C LEU A 99 -15.26 -3.40 -2.82
N LYS A 100 -14.74 -2.68 -1.84
CA LYS A 100 -15.52 -2.36 -0.65
C LYS A 100 -16.84 -1.83 -1.18
N GLU A 101 -17.88 -2.63 -1.01
CA GLU A 101 -19.24 -2.24 -1.36
C GLU A 101 -19.45 -0.88 -0.71
N VAL A 102 -19.55 0.15 -1.52
CA VAL A 102 -20.00 1.44 -1.04
C VAL A 102 -21.46 1.19 -0.71
N VAL A 103 -21.72 0.81 0.53
CA VAL A 103 -23.07 0.72 1.06
C VAL A 103 -23.63 2.13 0.97
N VAL A 104 -24.26 2.43 -0.16
CA VAL A 104 -25.09 3.61 -0.30
C VAL A 104 -26.25 3.35 0.64
N TYR A 105 -26.18 3.90 1.83
CA TYR A 105 -27.31 3.90 2.75
C TYR A 105 -28.44 4.67 2.07
N THR A 106 -29.27 3.98 1.28
CA THR A 106 -30.60 4.44 0.90
C THR A 106 -31.56 4.34 2.08
N GLY A 107 -31.07 4.71 3.26
CA GLY A 107 -31.94 4.96 4.38
C GLY A 107 -32.81 6.16 4.04
N LYS A 108 -34.12 6.03 4.23
CA LYS A 108 -35.05 7.18 4.22
C LYS A 108 -34.54 8.18 5.25
N THR A 109 -33.66 9.07 4.83
CA THR A 109 -33.20 10.18 5.66
C THR A 109 -34.42 11.02 5.95
N SER A 110 -34.78 11.09 7.23
CA SER A 110 -35.86 11.97 7.69
C SER A 110 -35.58 13.37 7.12
N LYS A 111 -36.62 14.02 6.56
CA LYS A 111 -36.52 15.39 6.03
C LYS A 111 -35.88 16.38 7.03
N LYS A 112 -35.89 16.05 8.32
CA LYS A 112 -35.38 16.86 9.40
C LYS A 112 -33.87 16.74 9.68
N ASN A 113 -33.22 15.62 9.25
CA ASN A 113 -31.81 15.33 9.53
C ASN A 113 -31.06 14.86 8.28
N ASN A 114 -31.31 15.50 7.15
CA ASN A 114 -30.63 15.17 5.90
C ASN A 114 -29.38 16.07 5.74
N PRO A 115 -28.15 15.53 5.83
CA PRO A 115 -26.91 16.31 5.67
C PRO A 115 -26.82 17.04 4.33
N ALA A 116 -27.53 16.57 3.31
CA ALA A 116 -27.61 17.25 2.02
C ALA A 116 -28.27 18.64 2.14
N LEU A 117 -29.22 18.84 3.08
CA LEU A 117 -29.86 20.14 3.30
C LEU A 117 -28.89 21.16 3.86
N ASP A 118 -27.94 20.74 4.71
CA ASP A 118 -26.93 21.63 5.27
C ASP A 118 -25.92 22.06 4.20
N ILE A 119 -25.58 21.15 3.30
CA ILE A 119 -24.72 21.47 2.15
C ILE A 119 -25.44 22.45 1.20
N LEU A 120 -26.71 22.20 0.89
CA LEU A 120 -27.53 23.11 0.05
C LEU A 120 -27.65 24.51 0.68
N ARG A 121 -27.87 24.58 1.99
CA ARG A 121 -27.93 25.85 2.71
C ARG A 121 -26.63 26.64 2.59
N LYS A 122 -25.48 25.98 2.78
CA LYS A 122 -24.16 26.58 2.61
C LYS A 122 -23.90 27.04 1.17
N ILE A 123 -24.37 26.29 0.17
CA ILE A 123 -24.28 26.67 -1.23
C ILE A 123 -25.13 27.92 -1.51
N TRP A 124 -26.35 27.99 -0.99
CA TRP A 124 -27.24 29.14 -1.15
C TRP A 124 -26.70 30.41 -0.46
N GLU A 125 -26.10 30.29 0.72
CA GLU A 125 -25.45 31.41 1.40
C GLU A 125 -24.26 31.95 0.57
N ARG A 126 -23.45 31.06 0.02
CA ARG A 126 -22.33 31.43 -0.86
C ARG A 126 -22.80 32.02 -2.20
N ARG A 127 -23.92 31.56 -2.73
CA ARG A 127 -24.49 32.07 -3.97
C ARG A 127 -24.83 33.56 -3.89
N ARG A 128 -25.26 34.04 -2.74
CA ARG A 128 -25.51 35.47 -2.49
C ARG A 128 -24.22 36.29 -2.55
N LYS A 129 -23.12 35.72 -2.09
CA LYS A 129 -21.81 36.38 -2.07
C LYS A 129 -21.05 36.30 -3.39
N ASN A 130 -21.26 35.22 -4.17
CA ASN A 130 -20.50 34.92 -5.39
C ASN A 130 -21.39 35.00 -6.66
N GLY A 131 -22.53 35.64 -6.59
CA GLY A 131 -23.41 35.79 -7.75
C GLY A 131 -22.90 36.86 -8.71
N LEU A 132 -23.16 36.70 -10.01
CA LEU A 132 -22.80 37.65 -11.07
C LEU A 132 -23.24 39.10 -10.77
N LYS A 133 -24.27 39.28 -9.96
CA LYS A 133 -24.75 40.62 -9.52
C LYS A 133 -23.77 41.41 -8.67
N MET A 134 -22.68 40.77 -8.17
CA MET A 134 -21.60 41.49 -7.44
C MET A 134 -20.62 42.21 -8.37
N PHE A 135 -20.59 41.85 -9.62
CA PHE A 135 -19.71 42.44 -10.61
C PHE A 135 -20.47 43.51 -11.42
N LYS A 136 -19.90 44.69 -11.53
CA LYS A 136 -20.43 45.77 -12.34
C LYS A 136 -20.35 45.47 -13.83
N GLN A 137 -19.38 44.68 -14.23
CA GLN A 137 -19.15 44.19 -15.59
C GLN A 137 -18.66 42.77 -15.53
N TYR A 138 -19.13 41.92 -16.48
CA TYR A 138 -18.65 40.56 -16.69
C TYR A 138 -18.77 40.23 -18.20
N GLU A 139 -17.81 39.45 -18.66
CA GLU A 139 -17.76 38.91 -20.01
C GLU A 139 -17.90 37.38 -19.95
N TYR A 140 -18.65 36.78 -20.86
CA TYR A 140 -18.78 35.34 -20.93
C TYR A 140 -18.83 34.87 -22.38
N GLU A 141 -18.22 33.72 -22.63
CA GLU A 141 -18.36 33.03 -23.91
C GLU A 141 -19.44 31.95 -23.79
N LYS A 142 -20.38 31.94 -24.70
CA LYS A 142 -21.45 30.94 -24.77
C LYS A 142 -21.15 29.98 -25.89
N TYR A 143 -20.95 28.69 -25.55
CA TYR A 143 -20.80 27.63 -26.53
C TYR A 143 -22.17 26.97 -26.73
N GLU A 144 -22.73 27.05 -27.95
CA GLU A 144 -23.91 26.29 -28.35
C GLU A 144 -23.45 25.06 -29.15
N LYS A 145 -23.97 23.87 -28.79
CA LYS A 145 -23.81 22.62 -29.54
C LYS A 145 -24.96 22.44 -30.50
#